data_c4890760db1c27f109ebb7201fba8269
#
_entry.id   c4890760db1c27f109ebb7201fba8269
#
_cell.length_a   1.000
_cell.length_b   1.000
_cell.length_c   1.000
_cell.angle_alpha   90.00
_cell.angle_beta   90.00
_cell.angle_gamma   90.00
#
_symmetry.space_group_name_H-M   'P 1'
#
loop_
_entity.id
_entity.type
_entity.pdbx_description
1 polymer ?
#
loop_
_entity_poly.entity_id
_entity_poly.type
_entity_poly.pdbx_seq_one_letter_code
_entity_poly.pdbx_strand_id
1 'polypeptide(L)'
;MSDLFDDLALARIEQQIDEWLAHLQAHNPAILAVDRSTESDIRWYVRMQGEEKEFTTVWLTLGQRTLRYETYVMPAPEENAEALYESLLRRNEKLVGAHFSIGAEDAVFLRGEMPIGSLNERELDRAIGTLYSTVEQYFKGFLQIGFASRFNSQSGN
;
A
#
# COMPACT_ATOMS: atom_id res chain seq x y z
N MET A 1 0.18 -4.89 30.12
CA MET A 1 1.43 -4.41 29.54
C MET A 1 1.12 -3.42 28.44
N SER A 2 1.78 -2.28 28.45
CA SER A 2 1.57 -1.26 27.42
C SER A 2 2.32 -1.62 26.14
N ASP A 3 1.63 -1.63 25.01
CA ASP A 3 2.25 -1.80 23.68
C ASP A 3 2.73 -0.46 23.11
N LEU A 4 2.70 0.60 23.93
CA LEU A 4 3.17 1.92 23.54
C LEU A 4 4.69 2.00 23.64
N PHE A 5 5.29 2.60 22.62
CA PHE A 5 6.71 2.89 22.60
C PHE A 5 6.93 4.35 23.00
N ASP A 6 7.92 4.62 23.83
CA ASP A 6 8.27 5.99 24.20
C ASP A 6 8.98 6.71 23.04
N ASP A 7 9.15 8.03 23.16
CA ASP A 7 9.73 8.85 22.09
C ASP A 7 11.15 8.43 21.71
N LEU A 8 11.94 7.97 22.68
CA LEU A 8 13.30 7.52 22.42
C LEU A 8 13.31 6.21 21.64
N ALA A 9 12.43 5.27 22.00
CA ALA A 9 12.30 4.00 21.30
C ALA A 9 11.79 4.21 19.88
N LEU A 10 10.80 5.11 19.69
CA LEU A 10 10.28 5.45 18.38
C LEU A 10 11.34 6.10 17.49
N ALA A 11 12.16 7.00 18.03
CA ALA A 11 13.24 7.63 17.27
C ALA A 11 14.25 6.59 16.77
N ARG A 12 14.50 5.57 17.59
CA ARG A 12 15.40 4.47 17.23
C ARG A 12 14.82 3.61 16.10
N ILE A 13 13.53 3.31 16.18
CA ILE A 13 12.80 2.54 15.16
C ILE A 13 12.75 3.33 13.85
N GLU A 14 12.48 4.64 13.93
CA GLU A 14 12.46 5.54 12.78
C GLU A 14 13.80 5.48 12.02
N GLN A 15 14.91 5.54 12.75
CA GLN A 15 16.24 5.43 12.15
C GLN A 15 16.47 4.07 11.52
N GLN A 16 16.01 2.99 12.15
CA GLN A 16 16.12 1.64 11.60
C GLN A 16 15.33 1.51 10.31
N ILE A 17 14.13 2.08 10.25
CA ILE A 17 13.31 2.05 9.03
C ILE A 17 14.02 2.79 7.89
N ASP A 18 14.63 3.95 8.17
CA ASP A 18 15.44 4.67 7.18
C ASP A 18 16.54 3.77 6.60
N GLU A 19 17.26 3.06 7.46
CA GLU A 19 18.34 2.16 7.05
C GLU A 19 17.82 0.96 6.26
N TRP A 20 16.73 0.33 6.70
CA TRP A 20 16.13 -0.80 6.00
C TRP A 20 15.62 -0.40 4.62
N LEU A 21 14.96 0.74 4.50
CA LEU A 21 14.45 1.21 3.20
C LEU A 21 15.61 1.54 2.23
N ALA A 22 16.68 2.13 2.72
CA ALA A 22 17.86 2.37 1.90
C ALA A 22 18.46 1.06 1.38
N HIS A 23 18.53 0.04 2.24
CA HIS A 23 19.01 -1.28 1.87
C HIS A 23 18.09 -1.96 0.85
N LEU A 24 16.78 -1.92 1.08
CA LEU A 24 15.80 -2.49 0.16
C LEU A 24 15.86 -1.80 -1.21
N GLN A 25 15.96 -0.48 -1.24
CA GLN A 25 16.08 0.26 -2.49
C GLN A 25 17.33 -0.14 -3.27
N ALA A 26 18.46 -0.33 -2.58
CA ALA A 26 19.71 -0.73 -3.22
C ALA A 26 19.64 -2.13 -3.85
N HIS A 27 18.77 -3.00 -3.35
CA HIS A 27 18.66 -4.40 -3.78
C HIS A 27 17.40 -4.71 -4.60
N ASN A 28 16.50 -3.75 -4.75
CA ASN A 28 15.26 -3.92 -5.52
C ASN A 28 15.12 -2.81 -6.56
N PRO A 29 15.42 -3.09 -7.84
CA PRO A 29 15.36 -2.05 -8.88
C PRO A 29 13.95 -1.53 -9.14
N ALA A 30 12.90 -2.22 -8.67
CA ALA A 30 11.53 -1.70 -8.77
C ALA A 30 11.29 -0.52 -7.84
N ILE A 31 12.07 -0.36 -6.77
CA ILE A 31 11.96 0.79 -5.88
C ILE A 31 12.71 1.96 -6.51
N LEU A 32 11.95 2.95 -7.01
CA LEU A 32 12.49 4.10 -7.71
C LEU A 32 12.94 5.20 -6.76
N ALA A 33 12.21 5.40 -5.68
CA ALA A 33 12.48 6.48 -4.72
C ALA A 33 11.91 6.12 -3.35
N VAL A 34 12.58 6.63 -2.31
CA VAL A 34 12.10 6.59 -0.93
C VAL A 34 12.16 8.02 -0.40
N ASP A 35 10.99 8.60 -0.11
CA ASP A 35 10.87 9.97 0.37
C ASP A 35 10.31 10.01 1.78
N ARG A 36 10.62 11.06 2.51
CA ARG A 36 10.09 11.32 3.86
C ARG A 36 9.03 12.40 3.79
N SER A 37 7.98 12.24 4.59
CA SER A 37 7.00 13.31 4.77
C SER A 37 7.62 14.49 5.52
N THR A 38 7.24 15.71 5.12
CA THR A 38 7.60 16.94 5.84
C THR A 38 6.50 17.37 6.80
N GLU A 39 5.42 16.62 6.87
CA GLU A 39 4.29 16.89 7.77
C GLU A 39 4.54 16.30 9.16
N SER A 40 3.56 16.46 10.06
CA SER A 40 3.70 16.03 11.46
C SER A 40 3.79 14.52 11.65
N ASP A 41 3.24 13.73 10.74
CA ASP A 41 3.30 12.29 10.83
C ASP A 41 4.66 11.75 10.42
N ILE A 42 5.13 10.72 11.11
CA ILE A 42 6.36 10.01 10.72
C ILE A 42 5.98 9.07 9.59
N ARG A 43 6.27 9.47 8.36
CA ARG A 43 5.80 8.76 7.17
C ARG A 43 6.87 8.72 6.09
N TRP A 44 6.92 7.57 5.40
CA TRP A 44 7.75 7.36 4.21
C TRP A 44 6.86 7.07 3.02
N TYR A 45 7.33 7.45 1.84
CA TYR A 45 6.69 7.12 0.57
C TYR A 45 7.68 6.28 -0.24
N VAL A 46 7.31 5.04 -0.54
CA VAL A 46 8.13 4.13 -1.34
C VAL A 46 7.49 4.04 -2.72
N ARG A 47 8.10 4.70 -3.70
CA ARG A 47 7.59 4.72 -5.06
C ARG A 47 8.17 3.57 -5.86
N MET A 48 7.30 2.77 -6.46
CA MET A 48 7.69 1.55 -7.16
C MET A 48 7.22 1.56 -8.61
N GLN A 49 8.04 1.01 -9.49
CA GLN A 49 7.70 0.79 -10.88
C GLN A 49 6.88 -0.49 -11.00
N GLY A 50 5.68 -0.41 -11.58
CA GLY A 50 4.85 -1.57 -11.86
C GLY A 50 4.78 -1.88 -13.35
N GLU A 51 4.20 -3.00 -13.69
CA GLU A 51 3.92 -3.42 -15.06
C GLU A 51 2.45 -3.16 -15.41
N GLU A 52 1.55 -3.59 -14.54
CA GLU A 52 0.11 -3.43 -14.74
C GLU A 52 -0.35 -2.04 -14.34
N LYS A 53 0.14 -1.54 -13.22
CA LYS A 53 -0.02 -0.16 -12.81
C LYS A 53 1.35 0.50 -12.91
N GLU A 54 1.43 1.58 -13.68
CA GLU A 54 2.72 2.21 -13.99
C GLU A 54 3.55 2.52 -12.74
N PHE A 55 2.93 3.15 -11.74
CA PHE A 55 3.57 3.44 -10.47
C PHE A 55 2.67 3.04 -9.31
N THR A 56 3.27 2.44 -8.29
CA THR A 56 2.62 2.15 -7.01
C THR A 56 3.44 2.82 -5.92
N THR A 57 2.80 3.67 -5.12
CA THR A 57 3.45 4.31 -3.99
C THR A 57 2.91 3.71 -2.70
N VAL A 58 3.81 3.13 -1.91
CA VAL A 58 3.48 2.59 -0.59
C VAL A 58 3.75 3.66 0.45
N TRP A 59 2.75 3.93 1.29
CA TRP A 59 2.85 4.85 2.42
C TRP A 59 3.08 4.04 3.68
N LEU A 60 4.16 4.35 4.39
CA LEU A 60 4.49 3.73 5.67
C LEU A 60 4.35 4.80 6.74
N THR A 61 3.45 4.60 7.69
CA THR A 61 3.20 5.57 8.77
C THR A 61 3.50 4.91 10.11
N LEU A 62 4.46 5.48 10.83
CA LEU A 62 4.86 4.98 12.14
C LEU A 62 4.03 5.68 13.23
N GLY A 63 3.22 4.88 13.93
CA GLY A 63 2.49 5.31 15.10
C GLY A 63 3.19 4.89 16.39
N GLN A 64 2.50 4.99 17.50
CA GLN A 64 3.06 4.62 18.80
C GLN A 64 2.96 3.12 19.10
N ARG A 65 2.15 2.38 18.34
CA ARG A 65 1.92 0.94 18.54
C ARG A 65 2.18 0.11 17.30
N THR A 66 1.89 0.68 16.13
CA THR A 66 1.94 -0.05 14.87
C THR A 66 2.64 0.75 13.79
N LEU A 67 3.16 0.01 12.80
CA LEU A 67 3.49 0.57 11.51
C LEU A 67 2.33 0.27 10.57
N ARG A 68 1.73 1.32 10.02
CA ARG A 68 0.67 1.19 9.02
C ARG A 68 1.30 1.28 7.63
N TYR A 69 0.89 0.37 6.77
CA TYR A 69 1.32 0.39 5.37
C TYR A 69 0.10 0.38 4.47
N GLU A 70 0.11 1.24 3.46
CA GLU A 70 -1.06 1.41 2.59
C GLU A 70 -0.64 1.90 1.21
N THR A 71 -1.49 1.65 0.23
CA THR A 71 -1.30 2.16 -1.12
C THR A 71 -2.65 2.49 -1.75
N TYR A 72 -2.66 3.55 -2.53
CA TYR A 72 -3.80 3.92 -3.36
C TYR A 72 -3.86 2.97 -4.55
N VAL A 73 -5.02 2.37 -4.79
CA VAL A 73 -5.20 1.40 -5.88
C VAL A 73 -5.83 2.05 -7.10
N MET A 74 -7.00 2.68 -6.92
CA MET A 74 -7.75 3.28 -8.02
C MET A 74 -8.72 4.33 -7.50
N PRO A 75 -9.13 5.29 -8.34
CA PRO A 75 -10.15 6.26 -7.93
C PRO A 75 -11.51 5.59 -7.72
N ALA A 76 -12.46 6.35 -7.14
CA ALA A 76 -13.84 5.90 -7.02
C ALA A 76 -14.36 5.43 -8.37
N PRO A 77 -15.11 4.31 -8.44
CA PRO A 77 -15.63 3.81 -9.71
C PRO A 77 -16.64 4.79 -10.31
N GLU A 78 -16.58 4.96 -11.62
CA GLU A 78 -17.56 5.76 -12.37
C GLU A 78 -18.85 4.97 -12.60
N GLU A 79 -18.75 3.63 -12.59
CA GLU A 79 -19.87 2.74 -12.84
C GLU A 79 -19.63 1.39 -12.17
N ASN A 80 -20.66 0.57 -12.05
CA ASN A 80 -20.58 -0.78 -11.48
C ASN A 80 -20.01 -0.82 -10.07
N ALA A 81 -20.31 0.20 -9.25
CA ALA A 81 -19.74 0.29 -7.89
C ALA A 81 -20.07 -0.94 -7.05
N GLU A 82 -21.31 -1.44 -7.11
CA GLU A 82 -21.72 -2.62 -6.35
C GLU A 82 -20.89 -3.85 -6.74
N ALA A 83 -20.75 -4.09 -8.05
CA ALA A 83 -19.97 -5.22 -8.57
C ALA A 83 -18.49 -5.10 -8.17
N LEU A 84 -17.94 -3.89 -8.21
CA LEU A 84 -16.57 -3.64 -7.79
C LEU A 84 -16.40 -3.95 -6.30
N TYR A 85 -17.26 -3.41 -5.45
CA TYR A 85 -17.16 -3.60 -4.00
C TYR A 85 -17.35 -5.05 -3.61
N GLU A 86 -18.24 -5.77 -4.28
CA GLU A 86 -18.38 -7.22 -4.07
C GLU A 86 -17.07 -7.94 -4.40
N SER A 87 -16.45 -7.59 -5.52
CA SER A 87 -15.18 -8.19 -5.92
C SER A 87 -14.07 -7.92 -4.89
N LEU A 88 -13.98 -6.69 -4.38
CA LEU A 88 -13.01 -6.34 -3.34
C LEU A 88 -13.21 -7.17 -2.07
N LEU A 89 -14.46 -7.28 -1.61
CA LEU A 89 -14.78 -8.04 -0.40
C LEU A 89 -14.48 -9.54 -0.57
N ARG A 90 -14.76 -10.09 -1.74
CA ARG A 90 -14.44 -11.50 -1.99
C ARG A 90 -12.95 -11.77 -2.02
N ARG A 91 -12.14 -10.82 -2.54
CA ARG A 91 -10.68 -10.95 -2.50
C ARG A 91 -10.15 -10.83 -1.08
N ASN A 92 -10.74 -9.95 -0.27
CA ASN A 92 -10.33 -9.77 1.13
C ASN A 92 -10.39 -11.07 1.94
N GLU A 93 -11.32 -11.95 1.64
CA GLU A 93 -11.41 -13.23 2.33
C GLU A 93 -10.11 -14.05 2.23
N LYS A 94 -9.39 -13.90 1.12
CA LYS A 94 -8.19 -14.70 0.85
C LYS A 94 -6.88 -13.96 1.09
N LEU A 95 -6.94 -12.63 1.25
CA LEU A 95 -5.73 -11.83 1.45
C LEU A 95 -5.21 -11.96 2.88
N VAL A 96 -3.90 -12.02 3.00
CA VAL A 96 -3.20 -12.07 4.30
C VAL A 96 -2.32 -10.84 4.42
N GLY A 97 -2.43 -10.15 5.55
CA GLY A 97 -1.58 -9.00 5.86
C GLY A 97 -2.03 -7.67 5.28
N ALA A 98 -3.00 -7.66 4.37
CA ALA A 98 -3.55 -6.44 3.82
C ALA A 98 -4.96 -6.70 3.30
N HIS A 99 -5.78 -5.65 3.25
CA HIS A 99 -7.17 -5.75 2.78
C HIS A 99 -7.55 -4.49 2.01
N PHE A 100 -8.40 -4.65 1.01
CA PHE A 100 -8.97 -3.53 0.26
C PHE A 100 -9.97 -2.78 1.13
N SER A 101 -9.97 -1.46 0.99
CA SER A 101 -10.90 -0.59 1.69
C SER A 101 -11.27 0.61 0.83
N ILE A 102 -12.38 1.25 1.18
CA ILE A 102 -12.78 2.53 0.59
C ILE A 102 -12.24 3.61 1.51
N GLY A 103 -11.46 4.52 0.95
CA GLY A 103 -10.82 5.59 1.71
C GLY A 103 -11.25 6.97 1.26
N ALA A 104 -10.36 7.94 1.37
CA ALA A 104 -10.63 9.32 1.00
C ALA A 104 -11.14 9.42 -0.43
N GLU A 105 -12.13 10.29 -0.65
CA GLU A 105 -12.75 10.52 -1.96
C GLU A 105 -13.37 9.27 -2.58
N ASP A 106 -13.75 8.30 -1.74
CA ASP A 106 -14.27 6.99 -2.15
C ASP A 106 -13.31 6.18 -3.04
N ALA A 107 -12.04 6.54 -3.02
CA ALA A 107 -11.01 5.79 -3.73
C ALA A 107 -10.76 4.43 -3.06
N VAL A 108 -10.27 3.49 -3.83
CA VAL A 108 -9.92 2.16 -3.35
C VAL A 108 -8.47 2.16 -2.87
N PHE A 109 -8.26 1.69 -1.64
CA PHE A 109 -6.95 1.53 -1.02
C PHE A 109 -6.73 0.06 -0.66
N LEU A 110 -5.47 -0.30 -0.55
CA LEU A 110 -5.05 -1.57 0.02
C LEU A 110 -4.23 -1.24 1.27
N ARG A 111 -4.62 -1.77 2.42
CA ARG A 111 -4.08 -1.37 3.73
C ARG A 111 -3.81 -2.56 4.63
N GLY A 112 -2.78 -2.39 5.47
CA GLY A 112 -2.50 -3.30 6.57
C GLY A 112 -1.71 -2.57 7.64
N GLU A 113 -1.49 -3.25 8.76
CA GLU A 113 -0.64 -2.72 9.82
C GLU A 113 -0.03 -3.88 10.61
N MET A 114 1.10 -3.61 11.21
CA MET A 114 1.76 -4.60 12.06
C MET A 114 2.20 -3.96 13.36
N PRO A 115 2.20 -4.72 14.47
CA PRO A 115 2.76 -4.21 15.72
C PRO A 115 4.24 -3.87 15.55
N ILE A 116 4.68 -2.79 16.20
CA ILE A 116 6.10 -2.38 16.14
C ILE A 116 7.02 -3.49 16.63
N GLY A 117 6.58 -4.27 17.64
CA GLY A 117 7.34 -5.39 18.16
C GLY A 117 7.62 -6.51 17.14
N SER A 118 6.83 -6.58 16.07
CA SER A 118 7.01 -7.56 14.99
C SER A 118 7.84 -7.01 13.84
N LEU A 119 8.22 -5.74 13.89
CA LEU A 119 8.86 -5.05 12.78
C LEU A 119 10.35 -5.37 12.70
N ASN A 120 10.80 -5.77 11.53
CA ASN A 120 12.19 -5.91 11.15
C ASN A 120 12.29 -5.71 9.64
N GLU A 121 13.50 -5.74 9.08
CA GLU A 121 13.68 -5.51 7.65
C GLU A 121 12.90 -6.52 6.80
N ARG A 122 12.90 -7.80 7.19
CA ARG A 122 12.18 -8.86 6.46
C ARG A 122 10.68 -8.62 6.44
N GLU A 123 10.10 -8.24 7.59
CA GLU A 123 8.66 -7.98 7.68
C GLU A 123 8.28 -6.70 6.94
N LEU A 124 9.15 -5.70 6.94
CA LEU A 124 8.95 -4.49 6.16
C LEU A 124 8.96 -4.79 4.66
N ASP A 125 9.94 -5.57 4.20
CA ASP A 125 10.03 -6.01 2.81
C ASP A 125 8.80 -6.81 2.41
N ARG A 126 8.33 -7.72 3.28
CA ARG A 126 7.13 -8.51 3.05
C ARG A 126 5.90 -7.64 2.91
N ALA A 127 5.73 -6.63 3.77
CA ALA A 127 4.60 -5.72 3.70
C ALA A 127 4.58 -4.96 2.38
N ILE A 128 5.71 -4.37 2.00
CA ILE A 128 5.84 -3.63 0.74
C ILE A 128 5.57 -4.56 -0.45
N GLY A 129 6.16 -5.76 -0.44
CA GLY A 129 5.97 -6.75 -1.50
C GLY A 129 4.54 -7.25 -1.61
N THR A 130 3.84 -7.43 -0.49
CA THR A 130 2.44 -7.83 -0.47
C THR A 130 1.56 -6.78 -1.13
N LEU A 131 1.75 -5.51 -0.78
CA LEU A 131 0.99 -4.42 -1.41
C LEU A 131 1.27 -4.35 -2.91
N TYR A 132 2.54 -4.39 -3.28
CA TYR A 132 2.96 -4.32 -4.68
C TYR A 132 2.36 -5.46 -5.51
N SER A 133 2.55 -6.70 -5.09
CA SER A 133 2.10 -7.87 -5.85
C SER A 133 0.58 -7.96 -5.92
N THR A 134 -0.12 -7.58 -4.86
CA THR A 134 -1.59 -7.60 -4.84
C THR A 134 -2.16 -6.56 -5.81
N VAL A 135 -1.59 -5.35 -5.82
CA VAL A 135 -2.00 -4.32 -6.78
C VAL A 135 -1.74 -4.78 -8.22
N GLU A 136 -0.56 -5.33 -8.50
CA GLU A 136 -0.23 -5.82 -9.84
C GLU A 136 -1.21 -6.91 -10.29
N GLN A 137 -1.63 -7.77 -9.38
CA GLN A 137 -2.54 -8.88 -9.69
C GLN A 137 -3.95 -8.40 -10.03
N TYR A 138 -4.48 -7.41 -9.31
CA TYR A 138 -5.91 -7.07 -9.38
C TYR A 138 -6.24 -5.73 -10.04
N PHE A 139 -5.28 -4.84 -10.21
CA PHE A 139 -5.52 -3.47 -10.65
C PHE A 139 -6.33 -3.38 -11.94
N LYS A 140 -5.89 -4.04 -13.00
CA LYS A 140 -6.58 -3.98 -14.31
C LYS A 140 -8.00 -4.53 -14.24
N GLY A 141 -8.19 -5.65 -13.54
CA GLY A 141 -9.52 -6.24 -13.39
C GLY A 141 -10.51 -5.31 -12.71
N PHE A 142 -10.06 -4.62 -11.66
CA PHE A 142 -10.89 -3.66 -10.94
C PHE A 142 -11.20 -2.42 -11.79
N LEU A 143 -10.22 -1.92 -12.56
CA LEU A 143 -10.45 -0.82 -13.48
C LEU A 143 -11.48 -1.20 -14.55
N GLN A 144 -11.41 -2.41 -15.09
CA GLN A 144 -12.36 -2.89 -16.09
C GLN A 144 -13.79 -2.97 -15.56
N ILE A 145 -13.96 -3.17 -14.26
CA ILE A 145 -15.29 -3.13 -13.63
C ILE A 145 -15.75 -1.69 -13.42
N GLY A 146 -14.93 -0.89 -12.73
CA GLY A 146 -15.30 0.45 -12.29
C GLY A 146 -15.30 1.50 -13.39
N PHE A 147 -14.61 1.24 -14.48
CA PHE A 147 -14.48 2.15 -15.64
C PHE A 147 -14.74 1.40 -16.95
N ALA A 148 -15.69 0.48 -16.95
CA ALA A 148 -15.96 -0.44 -18.05
C ALA A 148 -16.20 0.28 -19.38
N SER A 149 -16.92 1.40 -19.38
CA SER A 149 -17.22 2.15 -20.61
C SER A 149 -15.98 2.69 -21.29
N ARG A 150 -14.93 3.02 -20.53
CA ARG A 150 -13.66 3.50 -21.09
C ARG A 150 -12.92 2.40 -21.84
N PHE A 151 -12.98 1.17 -21.32
CA PHE A 151 -12.33 0.03 -21.96
C PHE A 151 -13.11 -0.42 -23.21
N ASN A 152 -14.43 -0.42 -23.13
CA ASN A 152 -15.29 -0.81 -24.26
C ASN A 152 -15.13 0.15 -25.45
N SER A 153 -14.99 1.46 -25.20
CA SER A 153 -14.79 2.44 -26.25
C SER A 153 -13.44 2.31 -26.94
N GLN A 154 -12.44 1.77 -26.27
CA GLN A 154 -11.11 1.50 -26.85
C GLN A 154 -11.08 0.21 -27.66
N SER A 155 -11.90 -0.77 -27.31
CA SER A 155 -11.95 -2.06 -28.01
C SER A 155 -12.88 -2.05 -29.22
N GLY A 156 -13.61 -0.97 -29.45
CA GLY A 156 -14.54 -0.84 -30.56
C GLY A 156 -13.98 -0.27 -31.86
N ASN A 157 -12.65 -0.16 -31.95
CA ASN A 157 -11.98 0.33 -33.18
C ASN A 157 -11.19 -0.78 -33.85
#